data_a1fbe4b1b9b7f1fc4558d2679382726b
#
_entry.id   a1fbe4b1b9b7f1fc4558d2679382726b
#
_cell.length_a   1.000
_cell.length_b   1.000
_cell.length_c   1.000
_cell.angle_alpha   90.00
_cell.angle_beta   90.00
_cell.angle_gamma   90.00
#
_symmetry.space_group_name_H-M   'P 1'
#
loop_
_entity.id
_entity.type
_entity.pdbx_description
1 polymer ?
#
loop_
_entity_poly.entity_id
_entity_poly.type
_entity_poly.pdbx_seq_one_letter_code
_entity_poly.pdbx_strand_id
1 'polypeptide(L)'
;MSRLEEEMQKSRVVVTGMGAITPIGLTVEEFWENVKAQKVGIGAITKFDTTDFKVKLAAEVKGFDAQAYMDFKQAKRMELFSQYAVAAAGQAIKDAGLDMEKEDAYRVGTSIGSGIGSLDAMEREHKKLLERGPGRINPLLVPLMITNMAAGNVSIAYGLKGKNINVVTACATGTNSIGEAYRSIQCGDADVMVCGGTESSITPIGIGGFTALTALSTST
;
A
#
# COMPACT_ATOMS: atom_id res chain seq x y z
N MET A 1 -22.23 -34.00 16.66
CA MET A 1 -21.24 -32.91 16.80
C MET A 1 -21.51 -32.23 18.15
N SER A 2 -20.49 -32.04 18.97
CA SER A 2 -20.65 -31.28 20.21
C SER A 2 -20.78 -29.80 19.89
N ARG A 3 -21.40 -29.04 20.79
CA ARG A 3 -21.51 -27.57 20.67
C ARG A 3 -20.12 -26.90 20.45
N LEU A 4 -19.06 -27.51 20.97
CA LEU A 4 -17.66 -27.10 20.76
C LEU A 4 -17.15 -27.39 19.32
N GLU A 5 -17.64 -28.46 18.69
CA GLU A 5 -17.29 -28.76 17.28
C GLU A 5 -18.03 -27.87 16.31
N GLU A 6 -19.25 -27.42 16.62
CA GLU A 6 -19.99 -26.41 15.85
C GLU A 6 -19.37 -25.03 16.01
N GLU A 7 -18.93 -24.62 17.19
CA GLU A 7 -18.20 -23.36 17.44
C GLU A 7 -16.78 -23.37 16.81
N MET A 8 -16.22 -24.53 16.51
CA MET A 8 -14.90 -24.67 15.84
C MET A 8 -15.00 -24.74 14.32
N GLN A 9 -16.17 -24.75 13.72
CA GLN A 9 -16.29 -24.71 12.26
C GLN A 9 -16.03 -23.28 11.76
N LYS A 10 -14.74 -22.96 11.65
CA LYS A 10 -14.28 -21.68 11.15
C LYS A 10 -14.80 -21.44 9.73
N SER A 11 -15.34 -20.26 9.50
CA SER A 11 -15.81 -19.84 8.16
C SER A 11 -14.70 -20.04 7.12
N ARG A 12 -15.06 -20.59 5.95
CA ARG A 12 -14.15 -20.69 4.81
C ARG A 12 -13.96 -19.31 4.22
N VAL A 13 -12.74 -18.84 4.18
CA VAL A 13 -12.36 -17.54 3.59
C VAL A 13 -11.78 -17.76 2.20
N VAL A 14 -12.18 -16.94 1.24
CA VAL A 14 -11.74 -17.01 -0.15
C VAL A 14 -11.32 -15.64 -0.65
N VAL A 15 -10.44 -15.60 -1.65
CA VAL A 15 -10.11 -14.38 -2.40
C VAL A 15 -11.15 -14.21 -3.50
N THR A 16 -11.81 -13.06 -3.53
CA THR A 16 -12.88 -12.73 -4.50
C THR A 16 -12.46 -11.70 -5.53
N GLY A 17 -11.41 -10.93 -5.26
CA GLY A 17 -10.90 -9.94 -6.20
C GLY A 17 -9.47 -9.55 -5.89
N MET A 18 -8.76 -9.07 -6.90
CA MET A 18 -7.35 -8.68 -6.82
C MET A 18 -7.11 -7.33 -7.49
N GLY A 19 -6.09 -6.61 -7.02
CA GLY A 19 -5.62 -5.36 -7.62
C GLY A 19 -4.12 -5.21 -7.47
N ALA A 20 -3.46 -4.62 -8.44
CA ALA A 20 -2.01 -4.47 -8.47
C ALA A 20 -1.58 -3.15 -9.10
N ILE A 21 -0.65 -2.46 -8.44
CA ILE A 21 0.11 -1.33 -8.96
C ILE A 21 1.58 -1.66 -8.75
N THR A 22 2.28 -2.00 -9.83
CA THR A 22 3.65 -2.53 -9.78
C THR A 22 4.55 -1.88 -10.84
N PRO A 23 5.88 -2.01 -10.72
CA PRO A 23 6.82 -1.54 -11.75
C PRO A 23 6.67 -2.20 -13.12
N ILE A 24 5.99 -3.35 -13.20
CA ILE A 24 5.79 -4.10 -14.45
C ILE A 24 4.32 -4.21 -14.86
N GLY A 25 3.40 -3.52 -14.19
CA GLY A 25 2.00 -3.48 -14.57
C GLY A 25 1.17 -2.67 -13.59
N LEU A 26 0.22 -1.91 -14.11
CA LEU A 26 -0.71 -1.09 -13.35
C LEU A 26 -2.08 -1.77 -13.14
N THR A 27 -2.23 -3.00 -13.63
CA THR A 27 -3.36 -3.89 -13.36
C THR A 27 -2.86 -5.30 -13.12
N VAL A 28 -3.72 -6.18 -12.57
CA VAL A 28 -3.38 -7.59 -12.35
C VAL A 28 -3.08 -8.30 -13.67
N GLU A 29 -3.86 -8.03 -14.71
CA GLU A 29 -3.68 -8.61 -16.04
C GLU A 29 -2.34 -8.21 -16.65
N GLU A 30 -2.03 -6.90 -16.64
CA GLU A 30 -0.76 -6.39 -17.17
C GLU A 30 0.42 -6.95 -16.38
N PHE A 31 0.33 -6.96 -15.05
CA PHE A 31 1.33 -7.55 -14.18
C PHE A 31 1.58 -9.02 -14.53
N TRP A 32 0.52 -9.81 -14.66
CA TRP A 32 0.63 -11.24 -14.94
C TRP A 32 1.19 -11.54 -16.33
N GLU A 33 0.75 -10.82 -17.38
CA GLU A 33 1.32 -10.95 -18.72
C GLU A 33 2.82 -10.61 -18.74
N ASN A 34 3.21 -9.53 -18.04
CA ASN A 34 4.61 -9.14 -17.94
C ASN A 34 5.46 -10.12 -17.10
N VAL A 35 4.89 -10.76 -16.06
CA VAL A 35 5.55 -11.87 -15.34
C VAL A 35 5.79 -13.06 -16.29
N LYS A 36 4.79 -13.49 -17.08
CA LYS A 36 4.94 -14.56 -18.06
C LYS A 36 5.96 -14.22 -19.14
N ALA A 37 6.02 -12.97 -19.56
CA ALA A 37 6.99 -12.46 -20.52
C ALA A 37 8.39 -12.24 -19.91
N GLN A 38 8.59 -12.52 -18.61
CA GLN A 38 9.86 -12.31 -17.89
C GLN A 38 10.35 -10.84 -17.96
N LYS A 39 9.42 -9.89 -18.01
CA LYS A 39 9.74 -8.45 -18.06
C LYS A 39 10.43 -8.03 -16.78
N VAL A 40 11.58 -7.38 -16.91
CA VAL A 40 12.32 -6.81 -15.79
C VAL A 40 11.81 -5.40 -15.51
N GLY A 41 11.37 -5.14 -14.28
CA GLY A 41 10.93 -3.82 -13.83
C GLY A 41 12.03 -2.94 -13.24
N ILE A 42 13.25 -3.50 -13.06
CA ILE A 42 14.40 -2.80 -12.50
C ILE A 42 15.04 -1.94 -13.61
N GLY A 43 15.37 -0.71 -13.28
CA GLY A 43 16.06 0.23 -14.17
C GLY A 43 16.75 1.33 -13.39
N ALA A 44 17.35 2.28 -14.10
CA ALA A 44 17.98 3.43 -13.45
C ALA A 44 16.95 4.22 -12.62
N ILE A 45 17.35 4.61 -11.41
CA ILE A 45 16.55 5.49 -10.56
C ILE A 45 16.41 6.84 -11.25
N THR A 46 15.17 7.32 -11.38
CA THR A 46 14.84 8.59 -12.04
C THR A 46 14.29 9.65 -11.09
N LYS A 47 13.94 9.27 -9.86
CA LYS A 47 13.31 10.16 -8.88
C LYS A 47 14.27 11.17 -8.24
N PHE A 48 15.57 10.89 -8.23
CA PHE A 48 16.60 11.76 -7.68
C PHE A 48 17.97 11.49 -8.31
N ASP A 49 18.91 12.40 -8.13
CA ASP A 49 20.31 12.23 -8.61
C ASP A 49 21.03 11.16 -7.79
N THR A 50 21.50 10.13 -8.47
CA THR A 50 22.20 8.98 -7.88
C THR A 50 23.71 9.05 -8.03
N THR A 51 24.29 10.18 -8.46
CA THR A 51 25.73 10.32 -8.77
C THR A 51 26.61 9.79 -7.62
N ASP A 52 26.30 10.19 -6.39
CA ASP A 52 27.05 9.82 -5.20
C ASP A 52 26.59 8.50 -4.54
N PHE A 53 25.56 7.85 -5.08
CA PHE A 53 25.04 6.60 -4.53
C PHE A 53 25.77 5.38 -5.12
N LYS A 54 26.05 4.37 -4.29
CA LYS A 54 26.58 3.07 -4.76
C LYS A 54 25.51 2.29 -5.54
N VAL A 55 24.24 2.41 -5.15
CA VAL A 55 23.10 1.76 -5.80
C VAL A 55 22.47 2.76 -6.78
N LYS A 56 22.35 2.34 -8.03
CA LYS A 56 21.85 3.16 -9.14
C LYS A 56 20.53 2.65 -9.72
N LEU A 57 20.10 1.45 -9.33
CA LEU A 57 18.96 0.76 -9.91
C LEU A 57 17.86 0.57 -8.85
N ALA A 58 16.61 0.70 -9.29
CA ALA A 58 15.42 0.35 -8.53
C ALA A 58 14.27 -0.05 -9.46
N ALA A 59 13.22 -0.63 -8.90
CA ALA A 59 11.99 -0.95 -9.62
C ALA A 59 10.94 0.14 -9.32
N GLU A 60 10.91 1.20 -10.12
CA GLU A 60 9.98 2.31 -9.99
C GLU A 60 8.65 2.01 -10.71
N VAL A 61 7.53 2.35 -10.09
CA VAL A 61 6.23 2.38 -10.77
C VAL A 61 6.24 3.52 -11.78
N LYS A 62 6.01 3.21 -13.05
CA LYS A 62 6.02 4.15 -14.17
C LYS A 62 4.62 4.33 -14.73
N GLY A 63 4.29 5.53 -15.19
CA GLY A 63 3.02 5.83 -15.85
C GLY A 63 1.80 5.85 -14.91
N PHE A 64 1.98 5.80 -13.59
CA PHE A 64 0.88 5.91 -12.66
C PHE A 64 0.34 7.35 -12.62
N ASP A 65 -0.95 7.48 -12.93
CA ASP A 65 -1.70 8.73 -12.76
C ASP A 65 -2.77 8.53 -11.68
N ALA A 66 -2.59 9.19 -10.55
CA ALA A 66 -3.53 9.10 -9.44
C ALA A 66 -4.96 9.57 -9.83
N GLN A 67 -5.09 10.50 -10.78
CA GLN A 67 -6.39 11.03 -11.21
C GLN A 67 -7.22 10.01 -12.02
N ALA A 68 -6.63 8.93 -12.50
CA ALA A 68 -7.35 7.80 -13.07
C ALA A 68 -8.13 6.97 -12.01
N TYR A 69 -7.79 7.13 -10.72
CA TYR A 69 -8.33 6.32 -9.62
C TYR A 69 -9.03 7.15 -8.54
N MET A 70 -8.71 8.42 -8.41
CA MET A 70 -9.23 9.31 -7.38
C MET A 70 -9.27 10.76 -7.86
N ASP A 71 -10.10 11.59 -7.23
CA ASP A 71 -10.11 13.01 -7.58
C ASP A 71 -8.81 13.75 -7.16
N PHE A 72 -8.56 14.90 -7.79
CA PHE A 72 -7.37 15.71 -7.56
C PHE A 72 -7.19 16.17 -6.10
N LYS A 73 -8.29 16.44 -5.37
CA LYS A 73 -8.22 16.89 -3.98
C LYS A 73 -7.82 15.74 -3.06
N GLN A 74 -8.35 14.54 -3.34
CA GLN A 74 -7.97 13.32 -2.64
C GLN A 74 -6.50 12.99 -2.89
N ALA A 75 -6.06 12.98 -4.16
CA ALA A 75 -4.67 12.70 -4.52
C ALA A 75 -3.67 13.63 -3.82
N LYS A 76 -3.97 14.93 -3.72
CA LYS A 76 -3.13 15.91 -3.02
C LYS A 76 -3.00 15.71 -1.51
N ARG A 77 -3.90 14.94 -0.90
CA ARG A 77 -3.90 14.64 0.54
C ARG A 77 -3.29 13.27 0.85
N MET A 78 -2.70 12.62 -0.14
CA MET A 78 -2.09 11.30 -0.03
C MET A 78 -0.69 11.32 -0.63
N GLU A 79 0.23 10.63 -0.01
CA GLU A 79 1.53 10.28 -0.61
C GLU A 79 1.41 9.02 -1.46
N LEU A 80 2.41 8.74 -2.28
CA LEU A 80 2.36 7.68 -3.30
C LEU A 80 1.95 6.31 -2.73
N PHE A 81 2.47 5.91 -1.56
CA PHE A 81 2.10 4.62 -0.96
C PHE A 81 0.59 4.50 -0.70
N SER A 82 -0.05 5.59 -0.24
CA SER A 82 -1.51 5.63 -0.05
C SER A 82 -2.26 5.69 -1.37
N GLN A 83 -1.76 6.42 -2.37
CA GLN A 83 -2.36 6.48 -3.70
C GLN A 83 -2.33 5.11 -4.38
N TYR A 84 -1.22 4.38 -4.28
CA TYR A 84 -1.11 3.00 -4.79
C TYR A 84 -2.10 2.06 -4.09
N ALA A 85 -2.23 2.18 -2.76
CA ALA A 85 -3.17 1.37 -1.99
C ALA A 85 -4.62 1.62 -2.44
N VAL A 86 -5.03 2.88 -2.59
CA VAL A 86 -6.39 3.23 -3.04
C VAL A 86 -6.64 2.74 -4.46
N ALA A 87 -5.68 2.91 -5.38
CA ALA A 87 -5.81 2.44 -6.75
C ALA A 87 -5.93 0.90 -6.84
N ALA A 88 -5.05 0.16 -6.16
CA ALA A 88 -5.09 -1.30 -6.14
C ALA A 88 -6.37 -1.82 -5.44
N ALA A 89 -6.78 -1.19 -4.32
CA ALA A 89 -8.03 -1.56 -3.64
C ALA A 89 -9.25 -1.37 -4.53
N GLY A 90 -9.30 -0.29 -5.32
CA GLY A 90 -10.39 -0.06 -6.28
C GLY A 90 -10.46 -1.13 -7.36
N GLN A 91 -9.31 -1.61 -7.85
CA GLN A 91 -9.26 -2.74 -8.78
C GLN A 91 -9.82 -4.01 -8.11
N ALA A 92 -9.36 -4.32 -6.89
CA ALA A 92 -9.80 -5.51 -6.16
C ALA A 92 -11.30 -5.49 -5.84
N ILE A 93 -11.84 -4.35 -5.41
CA ILE A 93 -13.27 -4.15 -5.14
C ILE A 93 -14.11 -4.36 -6.41
N LYS A 94 -13.65 -3.80 -7.54
CA LYS A 94 -14.29 -3.95 -8.85
C LYS A 94 -14.24 -5.40 -9.33
N ASP A 95 -13.09 -6.06 -9.22
CA ASP A 95 -12.89 -7.46 -9.63
C ASP A 95 -13.76 -8.41 -8.78
N ALA A 96 -13.90 -8.13 -7.48
CA ALA A 96 -14.79 -8.87 -6.60
C ALA A 96 -16.29 -8.65 -6.89
N GLY A 97 -16.65 -7.66 -7.69
CA GLY A 97 -18.05 -7.24 -7.87
C GLY A 97 -18.70 -6.72 -6.60
N LEU A 98 -17.89 -6.21 -5.64
CA LEU A 98 -18.38 -5.71 -4.36
C LEU A 98 -19.10 -4.38 -4.54
N ASP A 99 -20.39 -4.38 -4.22
CA ASP A 99 -21.28 -3.22 -4.33
C ASP A 99 -21.63 -2.68 -2.94
N MET A 100 -20.97 -1.60 -2.53
CA MET A 100 -21.15 -1.02 -1.20
C MET A 100 -22.55 -0.43 -0.93
N GLU A 101 -23.40 -0.31 -1.94
CA GLU A 101 -24.82 0.04 -1.73
C GLU A 101 -25.65 -1.15 -1.24
N LYS A 102 -25.16 -2.38 -1.45
CA LYS A 102 -25.82 -3.63 -1.06
C LYS A 102 -25.20 -4.28 0.18
N GLU A 103 -23.96 -3.90 0.51
CA GLU A 103 -23.23 -4.47 1.63
C GLU A 103 -23.46 -3.69 2.93
N ASP A 104 -23.40 -4.39 4.06
CA ASP A 104 -23.28 -3.71 5.35
C ASP A 104 -21.87 -3.12 5.49
N ALA A 105 -21.74 -1.81 5.31
CA ALA A 105 -20.48 -1.11 5.38
C ALA A 105 -19.70 -1.35 6.69
N TYR A 106 -20.40 -1.64 7.81
CA TYR A 106 -19.79 -1.93 9.11
C TYR A 106 -19.24 -3.35 9.19
N ARG A 107 -19.56 -4.21 8.23
CA ARG A 107 -19.04 -5.58 8.09
C ARG A 107 -17.94 -5.69 7.03
N VAL A 108 -17.64 -4.60 6.31
CA VAL A 108 -16.56 -4.52 5.32
C VAL A 108 -15.40 -3.73 5.90
N GLY A 109 -14.28 -4.39 6.15
CA GLY A 109 -13.09 -3.81 6.78
C GLY A 109 -11.87 -3.72 5.86
N THR A 110 -10.79 -3.18 6.41
CA THR A 110 -9.48 -3.07 5.75
C THR A 110 -8.35 -3.59 6.61
N SER A 111 -7.39 -4.27 5.99
CA SER A 111 -6.10 -4.63 6.58
C SER A 111 -5.00 -4.36 5.56
N ILE A 112 -4.51 -3.13 5.51
CA ILE A 112 -3.49 -2.71 4.54
C ILE A 112 -2.34 -2.07 5.29
N GLY A 113 -1.14 -2.61 5.10
CA GLY A 113 0.06 -2.14 5.76
C GLY A 113 1.07 -1.50 4.81
N SER A 114 1.94 -0.68 5.38
CA SER A 114 3.17 -0.19 4.77
C SER A 114 4.30 -0.37 5.78
N GLY A 115 5.47 -0.79 5.32
CA GLY A 115 6.63 -1.00 6.20
C GLY A 115 7.17 0.30 6.77
N ILE A 116 7.11 1.39 6.02
CA ILE A 116 7.78 2.65 6.36
C ILE A 116 6.84 3.86 6.25
N GLY A 117 5.80 3.81 5.43
CA GLY A 117 4.98 4.96 5.08
C GLY A 117 5.68 5.88 4.07
N SER A 118 5.60 7.22 4.23
CA SER A 118 6.22 8.13 3.28
C SER A 118 7.52 8.72 3.81
N LEU A 119 8.66 8.16 3.38
CA LEU A 119 9.97 8.79 3.55
C LEU A 119 10.06 10.11 2.76
N ASP A 120 9.46 10.18 1.56
CA ASP A 120 9.47 11.39 0.74
C ASP A 120 8.86 12.60 1.46
N ALA A 121 7.70 12.41 2.11
CA ALA A 121 7.09 13.46 2.94
C ALA A 121 8.02 13.89 4.07
N MET A 122 8.67 12.93 4.76
CA MET A 122 9.59 13.22 5.85
C MET A 122 10.80 14.01 5.35
N GLU A 123 11.46 13.57 4.28
CA GLU A 123 12.62 14.25 3.70
C GLU A 123 12.29 15.68 3.26
N ARG A 124 11.18 15.83 2.53
CA ARG A 124 10.70 17.11 2.02
C ARG A 124 10.37 18.09 3.15
N GLU A 125 9.67 17.67 4.16
CA GLU A 125 9.28 18.54 5.26
C GLU A 125 10.43 18.80 6.24
N HIS A 126 11.35 17.85 6.43
CA HIS A 126 12.59 18.06 7.19
C HIS A 126 13.49 19.13 6.51
N LYS A 127 13.62 19.07 5.18
CA LYS A 127 14.33 20.11 4.44
C LYS A 127 13.70 21.50 4.65
N LYS A 128 12.36 21.61 4.59
CA LYS A 128 11.65 22.88 4.88
C LYS A 128 11.88 23.36 6.32
N LEU A 129 11.91 22.44 7.28
CA LEU A 129 12.19 22.78 8.68
C LEU A 129 13.55 23.44 8.82
N LEU A 130 14.59 22.88 8.19
CA LEU A 130 15.95 23.42 8.25
C LEU A 130 16.10 24.75 7.51
N GLU A 131 15.47 24.89 6.34
CA GLU A 131 15.59 26.07 5.50
C GLU A 131 14.69 27.25 5.94
N ARG A 132 13.50 26.96 6.48
CA ARG A 132 12.43 27.96 6.66
C ARG A 132 11.80 27.97 8.05
N GLY A 133 12.26 27.11 8.95
CA GLY A 133 11.78 26.99 10.32
C GLY A 133 10.45 26.23 10.47
N PRO A 134 10.04 25.96 11.73
CA PRO A 134 8.92 25.05 12.04
C PRO A 134 7.55 25.55 11.55
N GLY A 135 7.36 26.85 11.40
CA GLY A 135 6.10 27.43 10.92
C GLY A 135 5.80 27.16 9.42
N ARG A 136 6.70 26.50 8.70
CA ARG A 136 6.54 26.17 7.28
C ARG A 136 6.31 24.69 7.02
N ILE A 137 6.28 23.86 8.05
CA ILE A 137 5.95 22.44 7.93
C ILE A 137 4.48 22.30 7.47
N ASN A 138 4.24 21.35 6.58
CA ASN A 138 2.89 21.03 6.13
C ASN A 138 2.03 20.55 7.30
N PRO A 139 0.87 21.17 7.60
CA PRO A 139 -0.01 20.73 8.67
C PRO A 139 -0.54 19.30 8.48
N LEU A 140 -0.50 18.77 7.26
CA LEU A 140 -0.86 17.39 6.96
C LEU A 140 0.32 16.40 7.02
N LEU A 141 1.52 16.83 7.46
CA LEU A 141 2.70 15.94 7.48
C LEU A 141 2.41 14.61 8.16
N VAL A 142 1.81 14.62 9.34
CA VAL A 142 1.55 13.37 10.08
C VAL A 142 0.64 12.42 9.29
N PRO A 143 -0.57 12.79 8.85
CA PRO A 143 -1.40 11.90 8.06
C PRO A 143 -0.81 11.56 6.68
N LEU A 144 0.11 12.35 6.13
CA LEU A 144 0.79 12.02 4.88
C LEU A 144 1.84 10.91 5.07
N MET A 145 2.49 10.84 6.23
CA MET A 145 3.64 9.96 6.41
C MET A 145 3.36 8.64 7.14
N ILE A 146 2.34 8.59 8.03
CA ILE A 146 2.13 7.41 8.89
C ILE A 146 1.54 6.22 8.12
N THR A 147 2.03 5.04 8.45
CA THR A 147 1.76 3.79 7.71
C THR A 147 0.29 3.38 7.66
N ASN A 148 -0.48 3.65 8.72
CA ASN A 148 -1.90 3.29 8.81
C ASN A 148 -2.81 4.09 7.87
N MET A 149 -2.30 5.17 7.29
CA MET A 149 -3.10 5.97 6.34
C MET A 149 -3.33 5.28 5.00
N ALA A 150 -2.58 4.24 4.65
CA ALA A 150 -2.93 3.40 3.51
C ALA A 150 -4.31 2.74 3.73
N ALA A 151 -4.50 2.05 4.86
CA ALA A 151 -5.79 1.45 5.22
C ALA A 151 -6.87 2.51 5.45
N GLY A 152 -6.54 3.62 6.14
CA GLY A 152 -7.46 4.71 6.41
C GLY A 152 -8.00 5.37 5.13
N ASN A 153 -7.12 5.68 4.17
CA ASN A 153 -7.51 6.29 2.91
C ASN A 153 -8.36 5.35 2.04
N VAL A 154 -8.07 4.04 2.03
CA VAL A 154 -8.91 3.04 1.36
C VAL A 154 -10.31 2.99 1.99
N SER A 155 -10.40 2.94 3.32
CA SER A 155 -11.69 2.97 4.01
C SER A 155 -12.51 4.22 3.68
N ILE A 156 -11.86 5.40 3.66
CA ILE A 156 -12.52 6.67 3.32
C ILE A 156 -12.97 6.68 1.85
N ALA A 157 -12.10 6.25 0.93
CA ALA A 157 -12.37 6.29 -0.50
C ALA A 157 -13.55 5.39 -0.91
N TYR A 158 -13.70 4.24 -0.26
CA TYR A 158 -14.71 3.23 -0.62
C TYR A 158 -15.83 3.07 0.41
N GLY A 159 -15.86 3.92 1.46
CA GLY A 159 -16.95 3.90 2.45
C GLY A 159 -16.96 2.69 3.37
N LEU A 160 -15.79 2.04 3.58
CA LEU A 160 -15.64 0.85 4.41
C LEU A 160 -15.60 1.25 5.88
N LYS A 161 -16.56 0.80 6.69
CA LYS A 161 -16.74 1.23 8.08
C LYS A 161 -16.48 0.13 9.11
N GLY A 162 -16.10 -1.05 8.64
CA GLY A 162 -15.73 -2.18 9.47
C GLY A 162 -14.33 -2.02 10.10
N LYS A 163 -13.78 -3.12 10.57
CA LYS A 163 -12.45 -3.18 11.20
C LYS A 163 -11.39 -2.58 10.26
N ASN A 164 -10.62 -1.62 10.78
CA ASN A 164 -9.52 -0.99 10.06
C ASN A 164 -8.23 -1.20 10.83
N ILE A 165 -7.32 -1.98 10.27
CA ILE A 165 -6.04 -2.31 10.90
C ILE A 165 -4.87 -2.08 9.96
N ASN A 166 -3.74 -1.75 10.55
CA ASN A 166 -2.46 -1.62 9.88
C ASN A 166 -1.45 -2.54 10.57
N VAL A 167 -0.97 -3.51 9.83
CA VAL A 167 0.12 -4.40 10.27
C VAL A 167 1.42 -3.85 9.73
N VAL A 168 2.47 -3.84 10.55
CA VAL A 168 3.81 -3.41 10.15
C VAL A 168 4.80 -4.50 10.54
N THR A 169 5.27 -5.25 9.56
CA THR A 169 6.23 -6.35 9.72
C THR A 169 7.30 -6.30 8.63
N ALA A 170 7.78 -5.10 8.32
CA ALA A 170 8.78 -4.83 7.27
C ALA A 170 8.37 -5.47 5.93
N CYS A 171 9.26 -6.23 5.28
CA CYS A 171 8.99 -6.87 3.97
C CYS A 171 7.82 -7.86 3.99
N ALA A 172 7.43 -8.39 5.16
CA ALA A 172 6.32 -9.32 5.32
C ALA A 172 4.96 -8.63 5.56
N THR A 173 4.92 -7.29 5.61
CA THR A 173 3.73 -6.49 5.94
C THR A 173 2.50 -6.87 5.11
N GLY A 174 2.64 -6.97 3.78
CA GLY A 174 1.53 -7.34 2.90
C GLY A 174 0.97 -8.73 3.19
N THR A 175 1.86 -9.72 3.37
CA THR A 175 1.48 -11.10 3.70
C THR A 175 0.79 -11.19 5.06
N ASN A 176 1.33 -10.51 6.08
CA ASN A 176 0.73 -10.47 7.41
C ASN A 176 -0.63 -9.75 7.41
N SER A 177 -0.78 -8.69 6.61
CA SER A 177 -2.07 -8.00 6.45
C SER A 177 -3.15 -8.92 5.86
N ILE A 178 -2.80 -9.77 4.90
CA ILE A 178 -3.70 -10.80 4.36
C ILE A 178 -4.04 -11.83 5.44
N GLY A 179 -3.05 -12.26 6.24
CA GLY A 179 -3.26 -13.19 7.36
C GLY A 179 -4.21 -12.64 8.42
N GLU A 180 -4.08 -11.37 8.80
CA GLU A 180 -4.98 -10.71 9.75
C GLU A 180 -6.39 -10.52 9.18
N ALA A 181 -6.53 -10.22 7.90
CA ALA A 181 -7.82 -10.18 7.21
C ALA A 181 -8.52 -11.54 7.22
N TYR A 182 -7.79 -12.60 6.89
CA TYR A 182 -8.26 -13.98 6.96
C TYR A 182 -8.79 -14.31 8.37
N ARG A 183 -8.02 -14.01 9.42
CA ARG A 183 -8.42 -14.24 10.81
C ARG A 183 -9.63 -13.41 11.21
N SER A 184 -9.70 -12.15 10.79
CA SER A 184 -10.84 -11.28 11.09
C SER A 184 -12.15 -11.86 10.58
N ILE A 185 -12.16 -12.42 9.35
CA ILE A 185 -13.35 -13.09 8.79
C ILE A 185 -13.62 -14.39 9.54
N GLN A 186 -12.59 -15.21 9.79
CA GLN A 186 -12.78 -16.48 10.52
C GLN A 186 -13.36 -16.30 11.94
N CYS A 187 -12.99 -15.21 12.62
CA CYS A 187 -13.48 -14.89 13.96
C CYS A 187 -14.84 -14.15 13.95
N GLY A 188 -15.39 -13.83 12.79
CA GLY A 188 -16.66 -13.11 12.66
C GLY A 188 -16.57 -11.61 12.91
N ASP A 189 -15.36 -11.02 12.96
CA ASP A 189 -15.18 -9.56 13.11
C ASP A 189 -15.60 -8.79 11.85
N ALA A 190 -15.51 -9.43 10.68
CA ALA A 190 -15.87 -8.87 9.38
C ALA A 190 -16.42 -9.97 8.46
N ASP A 191 -17.21 -9.60 7.46
CA ASP A 191 -17.67 -10.49 6.40
C ASP A 191 -16.77 -10.36 5.16
N VAL A 192 -16.24 -9.16 4.91
CA VAL A 192 -15.32 -8.85 3.82
C VAL A 192 -14.16 -8.01 4.34
N MET A 193 -12.95 -8.30 3.84
CA MET A 193 -11.75 -7.51 4.15
C MET A 193 -10.98 -7.17 2.89
N VAL A 194 -10.76 -5.87 2.64
CA VAL A 194 -9.80 -5.39 1.65
C VAL A 194 -8.42 -5.40 2.31
N CYS A 195 -7.48 -6.19 1.78
CA CYS A 195 -6.21 -6.42 2.46
C CYS A 195 -5.02 -6.46 1.51
N GLY A 196 -3.84 -6.18 2.04
CA GLY A 196 -2.58 -6.21 1.28
C GLY A 196 -1.50 -5.31 1.84
N GLY A 197 -0.55 -4.95 1.00
CA GLY A 197 0.55 -4.05 1.35
C GLY A 197 0.85 -3.04 0.27
N THR A 198 1.48 -1.95 0.67
CA THR A 198 1.89 -0.86 -0.22
C THR A 198 3.19 -0.24 0.26
N GLU A 199 4.02 0.25 -0.67
CA GLU A 199 5.27 0.94 -0.32
C GLU A 199 5.70 1.91 -1.42
N SER A 200 6.41 2.98 -1.05
CA SER A 200 6.98 3.96 -2.00
C SER A 200 8.33 4.53 -1.54
N SER A 201 9.20 3.67 -1.01
CA SER A 201 10.43 4.07 -0.31
C SER A 201 11.66 4.28 -1.21
N ILE A 202 11.48 4.50 -2.53
CA ILE A 202 12.58 4.86 -3.43
C ILE A 202 12.84 6.36 -3.30
N THR A 203 13.60 6.73 -2.28
CA THR A 203 14.01 8.08 -1.91
C THR A 203 15.49 8.10 -1.55
N PRO A 204 16.15 9.27 -1.48
CA PRO A 204 17.56 9.37 -1.05
C PRO A 204 17.83 8.66 0.28
N ILE A 205 17.05 8.94 1.33
CA ILE A 205 17.20 8.28 2.65
C ILE A 205 16.88 6.78 2.54
N GLY A 206 15.84 6.40 1.82
CA GLY A 206 15.45 5.00 1.64
C GLY A 206 16.56 4.18 0.97
N ILE A 207 17.05 4.62 -0.17
CA ILE A 207 18.16 3.95 -0.88
C ILE A 207 19.45 4.01 -0.06
N GLY A 208 19.76 5.15 0.55
CA GLY A 208 20.94 5.30 1.42
C GLY A 208 20.92 4.36 2.61
N GLY A 209 19.80 4.27 3.32
CA GLY A 209 19.61 3.41 4.49
C GLY A 209 19.77 1.92 4.15
N PHE A 210 19.06 1.43 3.10
CA PHE A 210 19.19 0.05 2.66
C PHE A 210 20.56 -0.27 2.06
N THR A 211 21.26 0.70 1.46
CA THR A 211 22.65 0.56 1.01
C THR A 211 23.59 0.40 2.20
N ALA A 212 23.40 1.19 3.27
CA ALA A 212 24.20 1.11 4.49
C ALA A 212 24.04 -0.25 5.21
N LEU A 213 22.83 -0.85 5.13
CA LEU A 213 22.58 -2.22 5.60
C LEU A 213 23.19 -3.30 4.72
N THR A 214 23.85 -2.96 3.60
CA THR A 214 24.34 -3.91 2.59
C THR A 214 23.24 -4.83 2.02
N ALA A 215 22.00 -4.37 2.05
CA ALA A 215 20.83 -5.13 1.61
C ALA A 215 20.51 -4.97 0.12
N LEU A 216 21.16 -4.03 -0.57
CA LEU A 216 20.95 -3.76 -1.99
C LEU A 216 22.14 -4.20 -2.84
N SER A 217 21.85 -4.70 -4.05
CA SER A 217 22.88 -4.97 -5.05
C SER A 217 23.52 -3.66 -5.53
N THR A 218 24.84 -3.65 -5.66
CA THR A 218 25.61 -2.56 -6.28
C THR A 218 25.93 -2.85 -7.76
N SER A 219 25.42 -3.94 -8.32
CA SER A 219 25.54 -4.23 -9.75
C SER A 219 24.84 -3.17 -10.59
N THR A 220 25.43 -2.81 -11.72
CA THR A 220 24.91 -1.83 -12.70
C THR A 220 24.53 -2.53 -13.98
#